data_a0fdaf9640f49b427bb7375e0f6de1ad
#
_entry.id   a0fdaf9640f49b427bb7375e0f6de1ad
#
_cell.length_a   1.000
_cell.length_b   1.000
_cell.length_c   1.000
_cell.angle_alpha   90.00
_cell.angle_beta   90.00
_cell.angle_gamma   90.00
#
_symmetry.space_group_name_H-M   'P 1'
#
loop_
_entity.id
_entity.type
_entity.pdbx_description
1 polymer ?
#
loop_
_entity_poly.entity_id
_entity_poly.type
_entity_poly.pdbx_seq_one_letter_code
_entity_poly.pdbx_strand_id
1 'polypeptide(L)'
;ICEALLNTGRYSIISLGGAIKHKDYSPVQLEEYGEDWRIIPIDGYGTQEMIRSILRTEKPDVIWFMTDPRFWGWLWEIENEIRPLCKMVYYHVWDNYPYPYYNRNYYLSNDHIATISKVTDDIVRTVAPEVDCSYIPHAVDPTFFKPLSVEEISEIRKQTLNEKDQENKIESR
;
A
#
# COMPACT_ATOMS: atom_id res chain seq x y z
N ILE A 1 -4.00 7.35 2.44
CA ILE A 1 -2.94 8.03 1.67
C ILE A 1 -3.50 8.49 0.32
N CYS A 2 -4.09 7.61 -0.50
CA CYS A 2 -4.61 7.96 -1.82
C CYS A 2 -5.60 9.14 -1.76
N GLU A 3 -6.63 9.06 -0.92
CA GLU A 3 -7.60 10.15 -0.71
C GLU A 3 -6.92 11.48 -0.33
N ALA A 4 -5.95 11.42 0.60
CA ALA A 4 -5.23 12.63 1.01
C ALA A 4 -4.43 13.27 -0.13
N LEU A 5 -3.87 12.47 -1.04
CA LEU A 5 -3.19 12.96 -2.24
C LEU A 5 -4.20 13.54 -3.25
N LEU A 6 -5.27 12.81 -3.53
CA LEU A 6 -6.34 13.24 -4.45
C LEU A 6 -6.99 14.55 -4.01
N ASN A 7 -7.29 14.70 -2.72
CA ASN A 7 -7.88 15.90 -2.16
C ASN A 7 -6.99 17.16 -2.30
N THR A 8 -5.71 16.99 -2.65
CA THR A 8 -4.86 18.14 -3.02
C THR A 8 -5.16 18.69 -4.40
N GLY A 9 -5.87 17.95 -5.26
CA GLY A 9 -6.11 18.27 -6.67
C GLY A 9 -4.86 18.28 -7.56
N ARG A 10 -3.78 17.63 -7.10
CA ARG A 10 -2.48 17.63 -7.79
C ARG A 10 -2.10 16.28 -8.39
N TYR A 11 -2.83 15.23 -8.04
CA TYR A 11 -2.49 13.86 -8.39
C TYR A 11 -3.71 13.16 -8.99
N SER A 12 -3.46 12.33 -9.99
CA SER A 12 -4.35 11.26 -10.41
C SER A 12 -3.70 9.91 -10.08
N ILE A 13 -4.50 8.93 -9.68
CA ILE A 13 -4.01 7.66 -9.15
C ILE A 13 -4.59 6.49 -9.93
N ILE A 14 -3.73 5.56 -10.31
CA ILE A 14 -4.12 4.24 -10.78
C ILE A 14 -3.72 3.24 -9.72
N SER A 15 -4.71 2.70 -9.02
CA SER A 15 -4.49 1.66 -8.02
C SER A 15 -4.57 0.27 -8.65
N LEU A 16 -3.57 -0.56 -8.38
CA LEU A 16 -3.60 -1.97 -8.76
C LEU A 16 -4.23 -2.76 -7.61
N GLY A 17 -5.50 -3.12 -7.78
CA GLY A 17 -6.30 -3.82 -6.78
C GLY A 17 -5.97 -5.31 -6.74
N GLY A 18 -4.94 -5.69 -5.98
CA GLY A 18 -4.48 -7.07 -5.87
C GLY A 18 -5.42 -7.95 -5.05
N ALA A 19 -5.74 -9.15 -5.58
CA ALA A 19 -6.45 -10.20 -4.86
C ALA A 19 -6.03 -11.60 -5.36
N ILE A 20 -6.51 -12.65 -4.69
CA ILE A 20 -6.25 -14.01 -5.17
C ILE A 20 -6.97 -14.28 -6.49
N LYS A 21 -8.20 -13.79 -6.61
CA LYS A 21 -9.02 -13.87 -7.82
C LYS A 21 -10.16 -12.86 -7.75
N HIS A 22 -10.37 -12.14 -8.85
CA HIS A 22 -11.52 -11.25 -9.00
C HIS A 22 -12.66 -11.98 -9.75
N LYS A 23 -13.90 -11.56 -9.49
CA LYS A 23 -15.07 -11.98 -10.28
C LYS A 23 -15.17 -11.19 -11.56
N ASP A 24 -14.73 -9.95 -11.56
CA ASP A 24 -14.69 -9.01 -12.67
C ASP A 24 -13.35 -8.28 -12.67
N TYR A 25 -12.73 -8.17 -13.83
CA TYR A 25 -11.47 -7.47 -14.05
C TYR A 25 -11.66 -6.11 -14.74
N SER A 26 -12.90 -5.66 -14.89
CA SER A 26 -13.19 -4.32 -15.39
C SER A 26 -12.64 -3.27 -14.42
N PRO A 27 -12.00 -2.20 -14.94
CA PRO A 27 -11.57 -1.10 -14.10
C PRO A 27 -12.73 -0.45 -13.36
N VAL A 28 -12.50 -0.10 -12.10
CA VAL A 28 -13.49 0.56 -11.23
C VAL A 28 -13.09 2.01 -11.02
N GLN A 29 -14.05 2.91 -11.13
CA GLN A 29 -13.92 4.32 -10.79
C GLN A 29 -14.79 4.62 -9.58
N LEU A 30 -14.28 5.43 -8.66
CA LEU A 30 -15.04 5.93 -7.53
C LEU A 30 -15.75 7.23 -7.96
N GLU A 31 -17.05 7.33 -7.74
CA GLU A 31 -17.86 8.51 -8.16
C GLU A 31 -17.29 9.83 -7.65
N GLU A 32 -16.77 9.84 -6.43
CA GLU A 32 -16.22 11.03 -5.77
C GLU A 32 -14.99 11.59 -6.49
N TYR A 33 -14.16 10.73 -7.11
CA TYR A 33 -12.90 11.12 -7.72
C TYR A 33 -12.89 10.97 -9.25
N GLY A 34 -13.92 10.35 -9.83
CA GLY A 34 -14.05 10.18 -11.28
C GLY A 34 -12.82 9.53 -11.91
N GLU A 35 -12.26 10.19 -12.92
CA GLU A 35 -11.09 9.71 -13.64
C GLU A 35 -9.77 9.89 -12.87
N ASP A 36 -9.76 10.70 -11.82
CA ASP A 36 -8.56 10.92 -11.02
C ASP A 36 -8.22 9.74 -10.13
N TRP A 37 -9.16 8.80 -9.92
CA TRP A 37 -8.87 7.55 -9.23
C TRP A 37 -9.49 6.35 -9.93
N ARG A 38 -8.65 5.60 -10.63
CA ARG A 38 -9.04 4.33 -11.27
C ARG A 38 -8.40 3.16 -10.53
N ILE A 39 -9.19 2.10 -10.30
CA ILE A 39 -8.72 0.84 -9.70
C ILE A 39 -8.75 -0.23 -10.77
N ILE A 40 -7.60 -0.81 -11.07
CA ILE A 40 -7.45 -1.92 -12.01
C ILE A 40 -7.33 -3.21 -11.21
N PRO A 41 -8.32 -4.12 -11.27
CA PRO A 41 -8.23 -5.42 -10.62
C PRO A 41 -7.10 -6.26 -11.21
N ILE A 42 -6.25 -6.82 -10.35
CA ILE A 42 -5.14 -7.69 -10.75
C ILE A 42 -5.05 -8.91 -9.84
N ASP A 43 -4.43 -9.98 -10.31
CA ASP A 43 -4.13 -11.13 -9.48
C ASP A 43 -2.81 -10.94 -8.72
N GLY A 44 -2.84 -11.24 -7.42
CA GLY A 44 -1.67 -11.16 -6.54
C GLY A 44 -1.04 -9.78 -6.51
N TYR A 45 0.26 -9.72 -6.73
CA TYR A 45 1.05 -8.48 -6.73
C TYR A 45 1.32 -7.94 -8.15
N GLY A 46 0.76 -8.58 -9.18
CA GLY A 46 0.96 -8.21 -10.57
C GLY A 46 2.13 -8.92 -11.26
N THR A 47 2.43 -8.49 -12.48
CA THR A 47 3.49 -9.08 -13.33
C THR A 47 4.30 -8.01 -14.04
N GLN A 48 5.49 -8.38 -14.54
CA GLN A 48 6.35 -7.49 -15.33
C GLN A 48 5.65 -6.99 -16.60
N GLU A 49 4.91 -7.88 -17.30
CA GLU A 49 4.18 -7.52 -18.53
C GLU A 49 3.11 -6.48 -18.26
N MET A 50 2.42 -6.59 -17.12
CA MET A 50 1.42 -5.62 -16.70
C MET A 50 2.06 -4.25 -16.47
N ILE A 51 3.19 -4.18 -15.77
CA ILE A 51 3.91 -2.92 -15.55
C ILE A 51 4.38 -2.33 -16.88
N ARG A 52 4.95 -3.14 -17.78
CA ARG A 52 5.35 -2.67 -19.11
C ARG A 52 4.16 -2.13 -19.91
N SER A 53 2.97 -2.73 -19.76
CA SER A 53 1.75 -2.21 -20.38
C SER A 53 1.36 -0.85 -19.80
N ILE A 54 1.31 -0.73 -18.48
CA ILE A 54 0.96 0.52 -17.78
C ILE A 54 1.94 1.65 -18.14
N LEU A 55 3.23 1.37 -18.16
CA LEU A 55 4.23 2.36 -18.58
C LEU A 55 4.00 2.89 -20.00
N ARG A 56 3.54 2.05 -20.93
CA ARG A 56 3.24 2.45 -22.32
C ARG A 56 1.93 3.23 -22.45
N THR A 57 0.87 2.77 -21.77
CA THR A 57 -0.48 3.32 -21.94
C THR A 57 -0.75 4.51 -21.04
N GLU A 58 -0.37 4.43 -19.79
CA GLU A 58 -0.71 5.40 -18.76
C GLU A 58 0.41 6.44 -18.53
N LYS A 59 1.67 6.05 -18.80
CA LYS A 59 2.86 6.90 -18.65
C LYS A 59 2.94 7.58 -17.28
N PRO A 60 2.89 6.82 -16.18
CA PRO A 60 2.91 7.39 -14.84
C PRO A 60 4.24 8.12 -14.55
N ASP A 61 4.19 9.17 -13.75
CA ASP A 61 5.40 9.85 -13.25
C ASP A 61 6.06 9.05 -12.13
N VAL A 62 5.25 8.32 -11.34
CA VAL A 62 5.70 7.57 -10.17
C VAL A 62 4.99 6.22 -10.09
N ILE A 63 5.75 5.17 -9.83
CA ILE A 63 5.25 3.91 -9.29
C ILE A 63 5.49 3.92 -7.78
N TRP A 64 4.40 3.89 -7.00
CA TRP A 64 4.44 3.78 -5.56
C TRP A 64 3.96 2.40 -5.13
N PHE A 65 4.73 1.71 -4.33
CA PHE A 65 4.43 0.37 -3.85
C PHE A 65 4.89 0.19 -2.40
N MET A 66 4.27 -0.73 -1.70
CA MET A 66 4.48 -0.94 -0.27
C MET A 66 4.52 -2.42 0.09
N THR A 67 4.92 -2.71 1.29
CA THR A 67 5.01 -3.97 2.00
C THR A 67 6.43 -4.57 2.05
N ASP A 68 6.55 -5.85 2.32
CA ASP A 68 7.81 -6.56 2.51
C ASP A 68 8.56 -6.75 1.17
N PRO A 69 9.89 -6.60 1.15
CA PRO A 69 10.71 -6.78 -0.06
C PRO A 69 10.48 -8.10 -0.79
N ARG A 70 10.15 -9.17 -0.08
CA ARG A 70 9.91 -10.50 -0.66
C ARG A 70 8.86 -10.52 -1.78
N PHE A 71 7.91 -9.59 -1.74
CA PHE A 71 6.84 -9.53 -2.73
C PHE A 71 7.19 -8.72 -3.98
N TRP A 72 8.32 -8.01 -3.99
CA TRP A 72 8.66 -7.06 -5.05
C TRP A 72 9.91 -7.43 -5.87
N GLY A 73 10.54 -8.58 -5.60
CA GLY A 73 11.72 -9.04 -6.34
C GLY A 73 11.51 -8.98 -7.86
N TRP A 74 10.36 -9.45 -8.34
CA TRP A 74 9.99 -9.45 -9.75
C TRP A 74 9.91 -8.03 -10.36
N LEU A 75 9.53 -7.00 -9.58
CA LEU A 75 9.47 -5.60 -10.02
C LEU A 75 10.87 -5.01 -10.11
N TRP A 76 11.72 -5.27 -9.13
CA TRP A 76 13.11 -4.79 -9.14
C TRP A 76 13.97 -5.44 -10.21
N GLU A 77 13.66 -6.66 -10.65
CA GLU A 77 14.34 -7.29 -11.79
C GLU A 77 14.28 -6.48 -13.08
N ILE A 78 13.27 -5.63 -13.24
CA ILE A 78 13.08 -4.75 -14.40
C ILE A 78 13.27 -3.27 -14.08
N GLU A 79 13.93 -2.93 -12.99
CA GLU A 79 14.15 -1.52 -12.60
C GLU A 79 14.80 -0.68 -13.70
N ASN A 80 15.71 -1.29 -14.45
CA ASN A 80 16.40 -0.64 -15.56
C ASN A 80 15.46 -0.24 -16.71
N GLU A 81 14.32 -0.91 -16.85
CA GLU A 81 13.29 -0.56 -17.84
C GLU A 81 12.36 0.53 -17.27
N ILE A 82 12.11 0.53 -15.96
CA ILE A 82 11.15 1.41 -15.30
C ILE A 82 11.76 2.79 -15.04
N ARG A 83 12.90 2.86 -14.35
CA ARG A 83 13.48 4.11 -13.82
C ARG A 83 13.81 5.18 -14.85
N PRO A 84 14.14 4.86 -16.12
CA PRO A 84 14.25 5.87 -17.16
C PRO A 84 12.92 6.52 -17.56
N LEU A 85 11.78 5.88 -17.27
CA LEU A 85 10.44 6.30 -17.68
C LEU A 85 9.64 6.90 -16.54
N CYS A 86 9.76 6.35 -15.33
CA CYS A 86 9.07 6.84 -14.15
C CYS A 86 9.86 6.55 -12.87
N LYS A 87 9.56 7.28 -11.79
CA LYS A 87 10.24 7.12 -10.52
C LYS A 87 9.67 5.94 -9.71
N MET A 88 10.56 5.18 -9.06
CA MET A 88 10.20 4.09 -8.17
C MET A 88 10.29 4.56 -6.72
N VAL A 89 9.15 4.62 -6.04
CA VAL A 89 9.04 5.01 -4.64
C VAL A 89 8.53 3.84 -3.81
N TYR A 90 9.36 3.37 -2.91
CA TYR A 90 9.05 2.22 -2.07
C TYR A 90 8.66 2.64 -0.65
N TYR A 91 7.44 2.31 -0.22
CA TYR A 91 7.00 2.52 1.15
C TYR A 91 7.29 1.27 1.98
N HIS A 92 8.36 1.33 2.76
CA HIS A 92 8.99 0.17 3.38
C HIS A 92 8.48 -0.10 4.80
N VAL A 93 8.16 -1.38 5.06
CA VAL A 93 7.58 -1.87 6.33
C VAL A 93 8.41 -3.03 6.92
N TRP A 94 9.68 -2.79 7.18
CA TRP A 94 10.56 -3.78 7.81
C TRP A 94 10.90 -3.40 9.24
N ASP A 95 10.76 -4.32 10.17
CA ASP A 95 10.90 -4.08 11.60
C ASP A 95 11.75 -5.14 12.33
N ASN A 96 12.49 -5.97 11.58
CA ASN A 96 13.18 -7.13 12.11
C ASN A 96 14.72 -6.98 12.06
N TYR A 97 15.39 -7.48 13.09
CA TYR A 97 16.85 -7.58 13.20
C TYR A 97 17.30 -9.04 13.10
N PRO A 98 18.57 -9.32 12.71
CA PRO A 98 19.66 -8.38 12.43
C PRO A 98 19.43 -7.56 11.16
N TYR A 99 20.23 -6.52 10.94
CA TYR A 99 20.15 -5.69 9.73
C TYR A 99 20.14 -6.54 8.46
N PRO A 100 19.13 -6.36 7.59
CA PRO A 100 18.94 -7.22 6.42
C PRO A 100 19.84 -6.79 5.25
N TYR A 101 21.15 -6.94 5.36
CA TYR A 101 22.12 -6.59 4.31
C TYR A 101 21.84 -7.28 2.96
N TYR A 102 21.15 -8.41 2.99
CA TYR A 102 20.68 -9.09 1.78
C TYR A 102 19.62 -8.30 1.02
N ASN A 103 18.95 -7.34 1.64
CA ASN A 103 18.00 -6.44 0.96
C ASN A 103 18.68 -5.23 0.31
N ARG A 104 19.99 -5.03 0.48
CA ARG A 104 20.70 -3.85 -0.01
C ARG A 104 20.45 -3.57 -1.49
N ASN A 105 20.55 -4.59 -2.34
CA ASN A 105 20.32 -4.42 -3.77
C ASN A 105 18.88 -3.97 -4.08
N TYR A 106 17.90 -4.48 -3.35
CA TYR A 106 16.52 -4.04 -3.48
C TYR A 106 16.35 -2.58 -3.08
N TYR A 107 17.03 -2.13 -2.01
CA TYR A 107 16.97 -0.72 -1.61
C TYR A 107 17.58 0.20 -2.67
N LEU A 108 18.71 -0.18 -3.25
CA LEU A 108 19.38 0.58 -4.31
C LEU A 108 18.58 0.65 -5.63
N SER A 109 17.64 -0.27 -5.84
CA SER A 109 16.77 -0.32 -7.01
C SER A 109 15.60 0.68 -6.96
N ASN A 110 15.58 1.59 -5.99
CA ASN A 110 14.54 2.62 -5.88
C ASN A 110 15.13 4.01 -6.04
N ASP A 111 14.30 4.95 -6.50
CA ASP A 111 14.64 6.36 -6.52
C ASP A 111 14.46 7.00 -5.14
N HIS A 112 13.50 6.50 -4.36
CA HIS A 112 13.24 6.96 -2.99
C HIS A 112 12.63 5.84 -2.14
N ILE A 113 13.00 5.80 -0.85
CA ILE A 113 12.36 4.92 0.15
C ILE A 113 11.72 5.77 1.24
N ALA A 114 10.40 5.64 1.38
CA ALA A 114 9.67 6.18 2.51
C ALA A 114 9.54 5.09 3.58
N THR A 115 9.97 5.37 4.81
CA THR A 115 9.99 4.40 5.90
C THR A 115 8.86 4.63 6.89
N ILE A 116 8.16 3.55 7.23
CA ILE A 116 6.99 3.58 8.12
C ILE A 116 7.32 3.91 9.57
N SER A 117 8.52 3.55 10.03
CA SER A 117 8.94 3.70 11.41
C SER A 117 10.40 4.15 11.52
N LYS A 118 10.77 4.64 12.70
CA LYS A 118 12.18 4.99 13.00
C LYS A 118 13.10 3.78 12.94
N VAL A 119 12.59 2.59 13.27
CA VAL A 119 13.34 1.33 13.14
C VAL A 119 13.61 1.03 11.67
N THR A 120 12.59 1.14 10.81
CA THR A 120 12.76 0.94 9.37
C THR A 120 13.70 1.99 8.76
N ASP A 121 13.62 3.24 9.20
CA ASP A 121 14.50 4.33 8.74
C ASP A 121 15.98 4.04 9.11
N ASP A 122 16.26 3.63 10.35
CA ASP A 122 17.59 3.23 10.80
C ASP A 122 18.13 2.05 9.99
N ILE A 123 17.29 1.05 9.74
CA ILE A 123 17.64 -0.12 8.93
C ILE A 123 18.04 0.28 7.50
N VAL A 124 17.23 1.07 6.81
CA VAL A 124 17.53 1.47 5.43
C VAL A 124 18.81 2.30 5.38
N ARG A 125 18.97 3.29 6.26
CA ARG A 125 20.18 4.14 6.31
C ARG A 125 21.43 3.37 6.65
N THR A 126 21.32 2.30 7.44
CA THR A 126 22.44 1.43 7.79
C THR A 126 22.80 0.49 6.64
N VAL A 127 21.82 -0.12 6.01
CA VAL A 127 22.02 -1.15 4.97
C VAL A 127 22.37 -0.53 3.62
N ALA A 128 21.79 0.61 3.27
CA ALA A 128 21.97 1.31 1.99
C ALA A 128 21.99 2.83 2.19
N PRO A 129 23.04 3.39 2.80
CA PRO A 129 23.15 4.82 3.12
C PRO A 129 23.13 5.74 1.89
N GLU A 130 23.33 5.20 0.69
CA GLU A 130 23.32 5.95 -0.58
C GLU A 130 21.91 6.21 -1.10
N VAL A 131 20.92 5.46 -0.59
CA VAL A 131 19.52 5.61 -1.06
C VAL A 131 18.90 6.85 -0.44
N ASP A 132 18.21 7.63 -1.27
CA ASP A 132 17.37 8.72 -0.77
C ASP A 132 16.22 8.14 0.06
N CYS A 133 16.13 8.55 1.32
CA CYS A 133 15.26 7.95 2.31
C CYS A 133 14.63 9.00 3.22
N SER A 134 13.33 8.90 3.46
CA SER A 134 12.63 9.74 4.42
C SER A 134 11.70 8.96 5.34
N TYR A 135 11.69 9.37 6.61
CA TYR A 135 10.77 8.83 7.60
C TYR A 135 9.38 9.44 7.41
N ILE A 136 8.42 8.63 7.00
CA ILE A 136 7.01 8.99 6.80
C ILE A 136 6.16 7.99 7.56
N PRO A 137 5.79 8.26 8.82
CA PRO A 137 5.00 7.33 9.63
C PRO A 137 3.60 7.15 9.07
N HIS A 138 2.98 6.02 9.40
CA HIS A 138 1.55 5.84 9.19
C HIS A 138 0.76 6.90 9.96
N ALA A 139 -0.30 7.37 9.34
CA ALA A 139 -1.28 8.24 9.94
C ALA A 139 -2.67 7.63 9.79
N VAL A 140 -3.56 8.00 10.70
CA VAL A 140 -4.98 7.66 10.65
C VAL A 140 -5.80 8.96 10.65
N ASP A 141 -6.96 8.91 10.04
CA ASP A 141 -7.89 10.04 10.07
C ASP A 141 -8.53 10.14 11.46
N PRO A 142 -8.29 11.22 12.22
CA PRO A 142 -8.81 11.38 13.57
C PRO A 142 -10.33 11.60 13.62
N THR A 143 -10.98 11.86 12.49
CA THR A 143 -12.46 11.96 12.43
C THR A 143 -13.11 10.60 12.60
N PHE A 144 -12.47 9.54 12.06
CA PHE A 144 -12.93 8.15 12.17
C PHE A 144 -12.25 7.40 13.31
N PHE A 145 -10.94 7.56 13.46
CA PHE A 145 -10.12 6.85 14.45
C PHE A 145 -9.88 7.73 15.69
N LYS A 146 -10.88 7.82 16.54
CA LYS A 146 -10.84 8.57 17.80
C LYS A 146 -11.22 7.67 18.98
N PRO A 147 -10.74 7.97 20.20
CA PRO A 147 -11.22 7.31 21.38
C PRO A 147 -12.75 7.47 21.52
N LEU A 148 -13.42 6.37 21.76
CA LEU A 148 -14.85 6.37 22.03
C LEU A 148 -15.13 6.71 23.50
N SER A 149 -16.28 7.31 23.77
CA SER A 149 -16.76 7.52 25.14
C SER A 149 -17.08 6.19 25.83
N VAL A 150 -17.17 6.20 27.15
CA VAL A 150 -17.53 5.00 27.94
C VAL A 150 -18.91 4.50 27.55
N GLU A 151 -19.82 5.41 27.27
CA GLU A 151 -21.20 5.14 26.85
C GLU A 151 -21.22 4.45 25.47
N GLU A 152 -20.51 4.99 24.47
CA GLU A 152 -20.39 4.42 23.14
C GLU A 152 -19.77 3.00 23.19
N ILE A 153 -18.69 2.82 23.97
CA ILE A 153 -18.08 1.50 24.19
C ILE A 153 -19.08 0.51 24.79
N SER A 154 -19.86 0.95 25.80
CA SER A 154 -20.84 0.10 26.45
C SER A 154 -21.94 -0.34 25.49
N GLU A 155 -22.41 0.56 24.64
CA GLU A 155 -23.44 0.28 23.64
C GLU A 155 -22.95 -0.71 22.57
N ILE A 156 -21.78 -0.49 22.01
CA ILE A 156 -21.16 -1.40 21.03
C ILE A 156 -20.99 -2.80 21.63
N ARG A 157 -20.52 -2.91 22.88
CA ARG A 157 -20.38 -4.21 23.56
C ARG A 157 -21.71 -4.94 23.70
N LYS A 158 -22.78 -4.23 24.03
CA LYS A 158 -24.12 -4.84 24.14
C LYS A 158 -24.61 -5.36 22.78
N GLN A 159 -24.44 -4.58 21.71
CA GLN A 159 -24.81 -4.96 20.35
C GLN A 159 -24.08 -6.23 19.93
N THR A 160 -22.76 -6.27 20.08
CA THR A 160 -21.91 -7.41 19.70
C THR A 160 -22.25 -8.69 20.50
N LEU A 161 -22.61 -8.56 21.78
CA LEU A 161 -23.03 -9.70 22.58
C LEU A 161 -24.39 -10.24 22.12
N ASN A 162 -25.35 -9.36 21.84
CA ASN A 162 -26.66 -9.74 21.33
C ASN A 162 -26.61 -10.46 19.97
N GLU A 163 -25.71 -10.00 19.06
CA GLU A 163 -25.49 -10.64 17.76
C GLU A 163 -24.94 -12.05 17.92
N LYS A 164 -23.91 -12.24 18.75
CA LYS A 164 -23.36 -13.58 19.05
C LYS A 164 -24.39 -14.54 19.68
N ASP A 165 -25.24 -14.04 20.56
CA ASP A 165 -26.32 -14.85 21.17
C ASP A 165 -27.38 -15.24 20.12
N GLN A 166 -27.60 -14.45 19.08
CA GLN A 166 -28.50 -14.80 17.99
C GLN A 166 -27.87 -15.82 17.03
N GLU A 167 -26.59 -15.65 16.67
CA GLU A 167 -25.86 -16.62 15.83
C GLU A 167 -25.81 -18.01 16.51
N ASN A 168 -25.44 -18.08 17.78
CA ASN A 168 -25.43 -19.34 18.54
C ASN A 168 -26.80 -20.04 18.62
N LYS A 169 -27.92 -19.27 18.59
CA LYS A 169 -29.28 -19.83 18.56
C LYS A 169 -29.68 -20.37 17.18
N ILE A 170 -29.06 -19.88 16.11
CA ILE A 170 -29.30 -20.35 14.74
C ILE A 170 -28.53 -21.64 14.47
N GLU A 171 -27.29 -21.73 14.96
CA GLU A 171 -26.45 -22.93 14.82
C GLU A 171 -26.89 -24.11 15.68
N SER A 172 -27.71 -23.87 16.72
CA SER A 172 -28.24 -24.90 17.62
C SER A 172 -29.60 -25.46 17.20
N ARG A 173 -30.12 -25.14 16.05
CA ARG A 173 -31.36 -25.67 15.44
C ARG A 173 -31.06 -26.50 14.19
#